data_e9aae6c89162885457982d9a10bc473b
#
_entry.id   e9aae6c89162885457982d9a10bc473b
#
_cell.length_a   1.000
_cell.length_b   1.000
_cell.length_c   1.000
_cell.angle_alpha   90.00
_cell.angle_beta   90.00
_cell.angle_gamma   90.00
#
_symmetry.space_group_name_H-M   'P 1'
#
loop_
_entity.id
_entity.type
_entity.pdbx_description
1 polymer ?
#
loop_
_entity_poly.entity_id
_entity_poly.type
_entity_poly.pdbx_seq_one_letter_code
_entity_poly.pdbx_strand_id
1 'polypeptide(L)'
;MSKDYKDNLPITAQAFMDELRRYQKGSVTRRHFMGVTGLGTAVAVLGTAMPSLMPKPAYAGSLGDRLVFSTWPNYHNPANIETFTADTGVNIQINAFGSNEEMLAKLQAGATGWDVFVPTNYTISNYVELDIIQELDLSRLPNHDPSSQNPMFSNPATVNGKVYAVLKNWGTTGMVYNSAKLKTAP
;
A
#
# COMPACT_ATOMS: atom_id res chain seq x y z
N MET A 1 7.68 -39.02 -26.32
CA MET A 1 7.19 -37.64 -26.53
C MET A 1 6.72 -37.14 -25.16
N SER A 2 7.47 -36.21 -24.61
CA SER A 2 7.43 -35.78 -23.19
C SER A 2 6.11 -35.09 -22.84
N LYS A 3 5.60 -35.42 -21.65
CA LYS A 3 4.38 -34.87 -21.02
C LYS A 3 4.54 -33.38 -20.60
N ASP A 4 5.76 -32.85 -20.69
CA ASP A 4 6.16 -31.57 -20.08
C ASP A 4 5.91 -30.32 -20.95
N TYR A 5 5.42 -30.49 -22.19
CA TYR A 5 5.22 -29.35 -23.09
C TYR A 5 3.81 -28.75 -23.06
N LYS A 6 2.84 -29.42 -22.44
CA LYS A 6 1.46 -28.91 -22.36
C LYS A 6 1.19 -27.95 -21.21
N ASP A 7 2.07 -27.94 -20.20
CA ASP A 7 1.85 -27.15 -18.98
C ASP A 7 2.37 -25.71 -19.04
N ASN A 8 3.02 -25.32 -20.16
CA ASN A 8 3.59 -23.97 -20.34
C ASN A 8 2.91 -23.15 -21.45
N LEU A 9 1.71 -23.51 -21.87
CA LEU A 9 0.96 -22.66 -22.78
C LEU A 9 0.44 -21.42 -22.02
N PRO A 10 0.57 -20.22 -22.62
CA PRO A 10 0.04 -19.02 -22.01
C PRO A 10 -1.47 -19.18 -21.77
N ILE A 11 -1.92 -18.81 -20.56
CA ILE A 11 -3.33 -18.85 -20.20
C ILE A 11 -4.16 -18.06 -21.22
N THR A 12 -5.27 -18.62 -21.70
CA THR A 12 -6.15 -17.90 -22.63
C THR A 12 -6.82 -16.71 -21.90
N ALA A 13 -7.18 -15.67 -22.67
CA ALA A 13 -7.87 -14.52 -22.13
C ALA A 13 -9.15 -14.90 -21.35
N GLN A 14 -9.91 -15.89 -21.85
CA GLN A 14 -11.10 -16.38 -21.17
C GLN A 14 -10.77 -17.08 -19.85
N ALA A 15 -9.79 -17.98 -19.85
CA ALA A 15 -9.34 -18.66 -18.63
C ALA A 15 -8.77 -17.69 -17.59
N PHE A 16 -8.07 -16.67 -18.04
CA PHE A 16 -7.59 -15.57 -17.16
C PHE A 16 -8.77 -14.82 -16.51
N MET A 17 -9.78 -14.44 -17.29
CA MET A 17 -10.97 -13.74 -16.78
C MET A 17 -11.79 -14.60 -15.82
N ASP A 18 -11.88 -15.90 -16.06
CA ASP A 18 -12.58 -16.81 -15.17
C ASP A 18 -11.83 -16.98 -13.83
N GLU A 19 -10.51 -17.07 -13.88
CA GLU A 19 -9.69 -17.16 -12.67
C GLU A 19 -9.67 -15.83 -11.88
N LEU A 20 -9.68 -14.69 -12.57
CA LEU A 20 -9.82 -13.37 -11.96
C LEU A 20 -11.17 -13.23 -11.21
N ARG A 21 -12.28 -13.70 -11.82
CA ARG A 21 -13.60 -13.72 -11.15
C ARG A 21 -13.61 -14.62 -9.91
N ARG A 22 -12.92 -15.77 -9.95
CA ARG A 22 -12.77 -16.67 -8.80
C ARG A 22 -11.97 -16.02 -7.68
N TYR A 23 -10.90 -15.31 -8.03
CA TYR A 23 -10.11 -14.54 -7.08
C TYR A 23 -10.92 -13.41 -6.44
N GLN A 24 -11.62 -12.61 -7.24
CA GLN A 24 -12.49 -11.53 -6.76
C GLN A 24 -13.62 -12.02 -5.83
N LYS A 25 -14.12 -13.25 -6.04
CA LYS A 25 -15.12 -13.89 -5.17
C LYS A 25 -14.52 -14.56 -3.93
N GLY A 26 -13.22 -14.45 -3.72
CA GLY A 26 -12.55 -15.13 -2.60
C GLY A 26 -12.48 -16.65 -2.71
N SER A 27 -12.83 -17.23 -3.87
CA SER A 27 -12.85 -18.68 -4.07
C SER A 27 -11.45 -19.27 -4.28
N VAL A 28 -10.46 -18.45 -4.55
CA VAL A 28 -9.06 -18.85 -4.70
C VAL A 28 -8.14 -17.82 -4.05
N THR A 29 -6.98 -18.27 -3.56
CA THR A 29 -6.00 -17.41 -2.93
C THR A 29 -5.19 -16.64 -3.98
N ARG A 30 -4.59 -15.51 -3.58
CA ARG A 30 -3.66 -14.74 -4.41
C ARG A 30 -2.54 -15.62 -4.97
N ARG A 31 -1.99 -16.51 -4.14
CA ARG A 31 -0.91 -17.43 -4.56
C ARG A 31 -1.38 -18.38 -5.66
N HIS A 32 -2.59 -18.91 -5.54
CA HIS A 32 -3.19 -19.78 -6.57
C HIS A 32 -3.40 -19.00 -7.87
N PHE A 33 -4.02 -17.81 -7.80
CA PHE A 33 -4.26 -16.95 -8.96
C PHE A 33 -2.96 -16.60 -9.70
N MET A 34 -1.93 -16.17 -8.96
CA MET A 34 -0.61 -15.84 -9.53
C MET A 34 0.08 -17.06 -10.17
N GLY A 35 -0.10 -18.25 -9.58
CA GLY A 35 0.45 -19.48 -10.13
C GLY A 35 -0.21 -19.91 -11.44
N VAL A 36 -1.54 -19.86 -11.50
CA VAL A 36 -2.32 -20.29 -12.69
C VAL A 36 -2.21 -19.31 -13.85
N THR A 37 -2.15 -18.01 -13.57
CA THR A 37 -2.04 -16.97 -14.62
C THR A 37 -0.62 -16.80 -15.18
N GLY A 38 0.37 -17.51 -14.63
CA GLY A 38 1.78 -17.40 -15.03
C GLY A 38 2.48 -16.14 -14.50
N LEU A 39 1.76 -15.23 -13.84
CA LEU A 39 2.36 -14.03 -13.24
C LEU A 39 3.31 -14.38 -12.09
N GLY A 40 3.06 -15.51 -11.43
CA GLY A 40 3.92 -16.02 -10.36
C GLY A 40 5.27 -16.56 -10.86
N THR A 41 5.32 -17.13 -12.05
CA THR A 41 6.56 -17.70 -12.63
C THR A 41 7.51 -16.60 -13.12
N ALA A 42 6.98 -15.51 -13.69
CA ALA A 42 7.79 -14.35 -14.05
C ALA A 42 8.46 -13.71 -12.83
N VAL A 43 7.73 -13.60 -11.73
CA VAL A 43 8.26 -13.08 -10.45
C VAL A 43 9.25 -14.08 -9.82
N ALA A 44 8.99 -15.38 -9.91
CA ALA A 44 9.88 -16.41 -9.37
C ALA A 44 11.20 -16.50 -10.15
N VAL A 45 11.18 -16.41 -11.47
CA VAL A 45 12.38 -16.43 -12.31
C VAL A 45 13.21 -15.16 -12.12
N LEU A 46 12.58 -14.00 -12.02
CA LEU A 46 13.28 -12.74 -11.69
C LEU A 46 13.79 -12.74 -10.24
N GLY A 47 13.04 -13.34 -9.31
CA GLY A 47 13.43 -13.45 -7.90
C GLY A 47 14.62 -14.38 -7.65
N THR A 48 14.79 -15.45 -8.44
CA THR A 48 15.96 -16.34 -8.35
C THR A 48 17.22 -15.76 -9.02
N ALA A 49 17.01 -14.90 -10.05
CA ALA A 49 18.13 -14.23 -10.73
C ALA A 49 18.61 -12.96 -10.02
N MET A 50 17.79 -12.36 -9.12
CA MET A 50 18.12 -11.16 -8.36
C MET A 50 17.62 -11.28 -6.89
N PRO A 51 18.27 -12.09 -6.06
CA PRO A 51 17.86 -12.25 -4.66
C PRO A 51 17.98 -10.98 -3.82
N SER A 52 18.63 -9.94 -4.33
CA SER A 52 18.80 -8.65 -3.66
C SER A 52 17.63 -7.66 -3.88
N LEU A 53 16.66 -7.97 -4.76
CA LEU A 53 15.53 -7.08 -5.05
C LEU A 53 14.23 -7.46 -4.32
N MET A 54 14.19 -8.60 -3.64
CA MET A 54 13.05 -8.87 -2.74
C MET A 54 13.31 -8.20 -1.40
N PRO A 55 12.43 -7.32 -0.93
CA PRO A 55 12.54 -6.82 0.43
C PRO A 55 12.44 -8.03 1.37
N LYS A 56 13.51 -8.27 2.12
CA LYS A 56 13.44 -9.23 3.23
C LYS A 56 12.39 -8.71 4.21
N PRO A 57 11.49 -9.55 4.73
CA PRO A 57 10.62 -9.13 5.82
C PRO A 57 11.54 -8.66 6.95
N ALA A 58 11.39 -7.40 7.35
CA ALA A 58 12.14 -6.83 8.46
C ALA A 58 11.62 -7.46 9.76
N TYR A 59 12.19 -8.61 10.13
CA TYR A 59 12.00 -9.19 11.46
C TYR A 59 12.86 -8.42 12.47
N ALA A 60 12.23 -8.15 13.63
CA ALA A 60 12.77 -7.40 14.74
C ALA A 60 14.21 -7.80 15.12
N GLY A 61 15.14 -6.85 15.03
CA GLY A 61 16.53 -7.02 15.45
C GLY A 61 17.47 -5.92 14.97
N SER A 62 17.29 -5.46 13.74
CA SER A 62 17.97 -4.26 13.24
C SER A 62 17.01 -3.49 12.35
N LEU A 63 17.00 -2.18 12.48
CA LEU A 63 16.36 -1.32 11.51
C LEU A 63 17.05 -1.58 10.16
N GLY A 64 16.27 -1.67 9.08
CA GLY A 64 16.82 -1.66 7.74
C GLY A 64 17.55 -0.33 7.49
N ASP A 65 18.41 -0.30 6.50
CA ASP A 65 19.16 0.89 6.11
C ASP A 65 18.34 1.87 5.24
N ARG A 66 17.18 1.45 4.77
CA ARG A 66 16.31 2.21 3.88
C ARG A 66 14.83 1.97 4.16
N LEU A 67 14.02 3.03 4.00
CA LEU A 67 12.56 2.99 4.04
C LEU A 67 12.00 3.81 2.87
N VAL A 68 11.11 3.20 2.08
CA VAL A 68 10.38 3.90 1.02
C VAL A 68 9.05 4.39 1.56
N PHE A 69 8.93 5.71 1.68
CA PHE A 69 7.77 6.40 2.23
C PHE A 69 6.99 7.09 1.11
N SER A 70 5.82 6.55 0.76
CA SER A 70 4.95 7.12 -0.26
C SER A 70 3.95 8.09 0.37
N THR A 71 3.93 9.32 -0.09
CA THR A 71 3.10 10.38 0.48
C THR A 71 2.61 11.36 -0.58
N TRP A 72 1.70 12.24 -0.19
CA TRP A 72 1.24 13.34 -1.02
C TRP A 72 2.35 14.38 -1.23
N PRO A 73 2.37 15.09 -2.37
CA PRO A 73 3.29 16.21 -2.56
C PRO A 73 3.19 17.22 -1.42
N ASN A 74 4.32 17.66 -0.90
CA ASN A 74 4.41 18.64 0.19
C ASN A 74 3.81 18.21 1.56
N TYR A 75 3.54 16.91 1.76
CA TYR A 75 3.03 16.39 3.04
C TYR A 75 4.12 15.89 3.98
N HIS A 76 5.36 16.24 3.73
CA HIS A 76 6.49 15.95 4.60
C HIS A 76 7.37 17.20 4.75
N ASN A 77 8.03 17.31 5.89
CA ASN A 77 9.04 18.33 6.12
C ASN A 77 10.42 17.69 5.90
N PRO A 78 11.25 18.17 4.96
CA PRO A 78 12.59 17.63 4.74
C PRO A 78 13.45 17.59 5.99
N ALA A 79 13.40 18.62 6.83
CA ALA A 79 14.17 18.68 8.08
C ALA A 79 13.80 17.52 9.04
N ASN A 80 12.52 17.11 9.08
CA ASN A 80 12.11 15.95 9.90
C ASN A 80 12.67 14.64 9.35
N ILE A 81 12.76 14.52 8.01
CA ILE A 81 13.35 13.35 7.35
C ILE A 81 14.85 13.27 7.66
N GLU A 82 15.55 14.39 7.57
CA GLU A 82 16.99 14.50 7.91
C GLU A 82 17.24 14.12 9.37
N THR A 83 16.44 14.66 10.31
CA THR A 83 16.53 14.34 11.73
C THR A 83 16.30 12.84 11.97
N PHE A 84 15.24 12.26 11.37
CA PHE A 84 14.96 10.83 11.51
C PHE A 84 16.13 9.98 11.00
N THR A 85 16.69 10.33 9.84
CA THR A 85 17.84 9.62 9.27
C THR A 85 19.06 9.75 10.19
N ALA A 86 19.32 10.94 10.75
CA ALA A 86 20.43 11.14 11.69
C ALA A 86 20.27 10.33 12.98
N ASP A 87 19.06 10.24 13.51
CA ASP A 87 18.77 9.54 14.77
C ASP A 87 18.74 8.01 14.62
N THR A 88 18.33 7.51 13.46
CA THR A 88 18.08 6.06 13.25
C THR A 88 19.08 5.38 12.32
N GLY A 89 19.80 6.13 11.50
CA GLY A 89 20.62 5.60 10.42
C GLY A 89 19.81 5.11 9.20
N VAL A 90 18.48 5.22 9.25
CA VAL A 90 17.59 4.76 8.15
C VAL A 90 17.44 5.86 7.11
N ASN A 91 17.79 5.56 5.87
CA ASN A 91 17.60 6.48 4.74
C ASN A 91 16.14 6.41 4.24
N ILE A 92 15.44 7.54 4.28
CA ILE A 92 14.05 7.64 3.80
C ILE A 92 14.04 8.09 2.35
N GLN A 93 13.52 7.23 1.49
CA GLN A 93 13.22 7.57 0.11
C GLN A 93 11.76 8.01 -0.01
N ILE A 94 11.54 9.27 -0.39
CA ILE A 94 10.20 9.81 -0.61
C ILE A 94 9.73 9.46 -2.01
N ASN A 95 8.51 8.90 -2.09
CA ASN A 95 7.80 8.65 -3.32
C ASN A 95 6.45 9.40 -3.28
N ALA A 96 6.18 10.26 -4.27
CA ALA A 96 4.95 11.04 -4.31
C ALA A 96 3.92 10.39 -5.24
N PHE A 97 2.64 10.46 -4.87
CA PHE A 97 1.52 10.06 -5.71
C PHE A 97 0.47 11.18 -5.78
N GLY A 98 -0.30 11.22 -6.87
CA GLY A 98 -1.21 12.32 -7.16
C GLY A 98 -2.64 12.10 -6.68
N SER A 99 -3.07 10.83 -6.49
CA SER A 99 -4.42 10.49 -6.03
C SER A 99 -4.46 9.13 -5.33
N ASN A 100 -5.51 8.90 -4.52
CA ASN A 100 -5.76 7.58 -3.92
C ASN A 100 -6.02 6.51 -4.98
N GLU A 101 -6.69 6.87 -6.07
CA GLU A 101 -7.03 5.99 -7.17
C GLU A 101 -5.78 5.54 -7.93
N GLU A 102 -4.84 6.44 -8.15
CA GLU A 102 -3.52 6.11 -8.73
C GLU A 102 -2.78 5.09 -7.86
N MET A 103 -2.73 5.34 -6.56
CA MET A 103 -2.07 4.44 -5.63
C MET A 103 -2.75 3.08 -5.58
N LEU A 104 -4.09 3.05 -5.51
CA LEU A 104 -4.87 1.82 -5.51
C LEU A 104 -4.63 1.01 -6.78
N ALA A 105 -4.67 1.66 -7.95
CA ALA A 105 -4.43 1.01 -9.22
C ALA A 105 -3.02 0.40 -9.31
N LYS A 106 -2.00 1.11 -8.84
CA LYS A 106 -0.63 0.59 -8.78
C LYS A 106 -0.51 -0.65 -7.88
N LEU A 107 -1.12 -0.61 -6.70
CA LEU A 107 -1.12 -1.73 -5.76
C LEU A 107 -1.89 -2.94 -6.30
N GLN A 108 -3.03 -2.72 -6.95
CA GLN A 108 -3.81 -3.78 -7.61
C GLN A 108 -3.04 -4.42 -8.78
N ALA A 109 -2.25 -3.63 -9.51
CA ALA A 109 -1.37 -4.13 -10.55
C ALA A 109 -0.15 -4.90 -10.02
N GLY A 110 -0.02 -5.03 -8.70
CA GLY A 110 1.07 -5.76 -8.05
C GLY A 110 2.37 -4.94 -7.93
N ALA A 111 2.29 -3.63 -8.06
CA ALA A 111 3.44 -2.78 -7.80
C ALA A 111 3.92 -2.95 -6.36
N THR A 112 5.23 -3.03 -6.19
CA THR A 112 5.93 -3.23 -4.91
C THR A 112 7.01 -2.17 -4.73
N GLY A 113 7.71 -2.22 -3.58
CA GLY A 113 8.84 -1.32 -3.31
C GLY A 113 8.45 -0.11 -2.48
N TRP A 114 7.27 -0.14 -1.86
CA TRP A 114 6.88 0.80 -0.81
C TRP A 114 6.76 0.07 0.52
N ASP A 115 7.27 0.68 1.56
CA ASP A 115 7.22 0.13 2.91
C ASP A 115 6.08 0.75 3.70
N VAL A 116 5.88 2.06 3.54
CA VAL A 116 4.81 2.83 4.19
C VAL A 116 4.22 3.81 3.19
N PHE A 117 2.91 3.99 3.23
CA PHE A 117 2.24 5.01 2.41
C PHE A 117 1.13 5.72 3.18
N VAL A 118 0.76 6.92 2.73
CA VAL A 118 -0.19 7.83 3.40
C VAL A 118 -1.44 8.00 2.55
N PRO A 119 -2.41 7.08 2.61
CA PRO A 119 -3.68 7.24 1.91
C PRO A 119 -4.61 8.16 2.68
N THR A 120 -5.70 8.58 2.04
CA THR A 120 -6.82 9.16 2.78
C THR A 120 -7.61 8.06 3.48
N ASN A 121 -8.08 8.31 4.68
CA ASN A 121 -8.67 7.31 5.57
C ASN A 121 -9.87 6.53 4.97
N TYR A 122 -10.66 7.14 4.09
CA TYR A 122 -11.81 6.47 3.46
C TYR A 122 -11.42 5.29 2.55
N THR A 123 -10.15 5.18 2.17
CA THR A 123 -9.67 4.09 1.29
C THR A 123 -9.15 2.88 2.07
N ILE A 124 -8.99 2.98 3.38
CA ILE A 124 -8.39 1.91 4.21
C ILE A 124 -9.18 0.60 4.09
N SER A 125 -10.52 0.65 4.16
CA SER A 125 -11.36 -0.54 4.00
C SER A 125 -11.11 -1.26 2.67
N ASN A 126 -10.96 -0.52 1.58
CA ASN A 126 -10.69 -1.09 0.27
C ASN A 126 -9.33 -1.82 0.23
N TYR A 127 -8.31 -1.25 0.85
CA TYR A 127 -7.00 -1.89 0.93
C TYR A 127 -7.03 -3.16 1.80
N VAL A 128 -7.82 -3.17 2.87
CA VAL A 128 -8.02 -4.35 3.72
C VAL A 128 -8.77 -5.45 2.95
N GLU A 129 -9.86 -5.11 2.25
CA GLU A 129 -10.63 -6.07 1.45
C GLU A 129 -9.80 -6.71 0.33
N LEU A 130 -8.84 -5.98 -0.20
CA LEU A 130 -7.92 -6.46 -1.24
C LEU A 130 -6.68 -7.18 -0.68
N ASP A 131 -6.55 -7.29 0.65
CA ASP A 131 -5.39 -7.89 1.32
C ASP A 131 -4.05 -7.26 0.90
N ILE A 132 -4.05 -5.92 0.73
CA ILE A 132 -2.87 -5.16 0.28
C ILE A 132 -2.08 -4.60 1.46
N ILE A 133 -2.75 -4.30 2.56
CA ILE A 133 -2.14 -3.78 3.79
C ILE A 133 -2.29 -4.78 4.93
N GLN A 134 -1.39 -4.69 5.89
CA GLN A 134 -1.37 -5.57 7.06
C GLN A 134 -1.86 -4.84 8.32
N GLU A 135 -2.40 -5.60 9.27
CA GLU A 135 -2.71 -5.13 10.61
C GLU A 135 -1.45 -4.58 11.29
N LEU A 136 -1.61 -3.47 12.01
CA LEU A 136 -0.52 -2.87 12.80
C LEU A 136 -0.46 -3.51 14.18
N ASP A 137 0.74 -3.92 14.57
CA ASP A 137 1.03 -4.28 15.96
C ASP A 137 1.33 -2.99 16.75
N LEU A 138 0.31 -2.46 17.42
CA LEU A 138 0.43 -1.22 18.19
C LEU A 138 1.40 -1.31 19.36
N SER A 139 1.71 -2.52 19.85
CA SER A 139 2.70 -2.70 20.92
C SER A 139 4.12 -2.32 20.47
N ARG A 140 4.36 -2.30 19.17
CA ARG A 140 5.62 -1.90 18.55
C ARG A 140 5.68 -0.41 18.19
N LEU A 141 4.65 0.34 18.52
CA LEU A 141 4.53 1.77 18.26
C LEU A 141 4.48 2.56 19.58
N PRO A 142 5.60 2.63 20.33
CA PRO A 142 5.60 3.19 21.70
C PRO A 142 5.25 4.69 21.74
N ASN A 143 5.41 5.40 20.63
CA ASN A 143 5.10 6.81 20.51
C ASN A 143 3.65 7.07 20.03
N HIS A 144 2.88 6.01 19.73
CA HIS A 144 1.50 6.14 19.32
C HIS A 144 0.60 6.26 20.55
N ASP A 145 -0.05 7.41 20.69
CA ASP A 145 -1.06 7.66 21.72
C ASP A 145 -2.44 7.84 21.06
N PRO A 146 -3.32 6.83 21.13
CA PRO A 146 -4.66 6.94 20.56
C PRO A 146 -5.50 8.04 21.20
N SER A 147 -5.24 8.38 22.48
CA SER A 147 -6.00 9.41 23.19
C SER A 147 -5.73 10.82 22.66
N SER A 148 -4.59 11.02 22.03
CA SER A 148 -4.23 12.29 21.38
C SER A 148 -4.93 12.51 20.04
N GLN A 149 -5.60 11.48 19.50
CA GLN A 149 -6.21 11.51 18.18
C GLN A 149 -7.73 11.71 18.25
N ASN A 150 -8.27 12.55 17.36
CA ASN A 150 -9.72 12.69 17.26
C ASN A 150 -10.33 11.44 16.62
N PRO A 151 -11.25 10.73 17.32
CA PRO A 151 -11.86 9.50 16.82
C PRO A 151 -12.56 9.64 15.46
N MET A 152 -13.09 10.82 15.13
CA MET A 152 -13.71 11.08 13.84
C MET A 152 -12.77 10.79 12.68
N PHE A 153 -11.46 11.06 12.84
CA PHE A 153 -10.46 10.88 11.81
C PHE A 153 -9.69 9.56 11.92
N SER A 154 -9.55 9.01 13.13
CA SER A 154 -8.79 7.79 13.36
C SER A 154 -9.64 6.51 13.24
N ASN A 155 -10.94 6.55 13.59
CA ASN A 155 -11.80 5.36 13.52
C ASN A 155 -11.83 4.66 12.13
N PRO A 156 -11.83 5.37 10.98
CA PRO A 156 -11.79 4.71 9.69
C PRO A 156 -10.54 3.86 9.42
N ALA A 157 -9.50 4.02 10.24
CA ALA A 157 -8.30 3.18 10.20
C ALA A 157 -8.48 1.81 10.87
N THR A 158 -9.62 1.60 11.54
CA THR A 158 -9.98 0.35 12.21
C THR A 158 -11.04 -0.39 11.38
N VAL A 159 -10.71 -1.58 10.91
CA VAL A 159 -11.61 -2.43 10.12
C VAL A 159 -11.74 -3.77 10.84
N ASN A 160 -12.98 -4.21 11.10
CA ASN A 160 -13.27 -5.47 11.81
C ASN A 160 -12.53 -5.58 13.17
N GLY A 161 -12.41 -4.46 13.91
CA GLY A 161 -11.74 -4.42 15.20
C GLY A 161 -10.21 -4.44 15.17
N LYS A 162 -9.61 -4.39 14.00
CA LYS A 162 -8.16 -4.39 13.77
C LYS A 162 -7.70 -3.04 13.23
N VAL A 163 -6.57 -2.55 13.71
CA VAL A 163 -6.00 -1.27 13.28
C VAL A 163 -5.03 -1.48 12.13
N TYR A 164 -5.23 -0.74 11.03
CA TYR A 164 -4.42 -0.84 9.82
C TYR A 164 -3.63 0.43 9.50
N ALA A 165 -3.99 1.54 10.12
CA ALA A 165 -3.26 2.79 9.94
C ALA A 165 -3.30 3.64 11.22
N VAL A 166 -2.36 4.59 11.31
CA VAL A 166 -2.35 5.64 12.33
C VAL A 166 -2.52 6.99 11.67
N LEU A 167 -3.22 7.90 12.33
CA LEU A 167 -3.47 9.24 11.81
C LEU A 167 -2.16 10.04 11.76
N LYS A 168 -1.81 10.51 10.57
CA LYS A 168 -0.65 11.39 10.36
C LYS A 168 -1.03 12.85 10.47
N ASN A 169 -2.04 13.25 9.73
CA ASN A 169 -2.57 14.62 9.69
C ASN A 169 -4.02 14.58 9.22
N TRP A 170 -4.73 15.67 9.43
CA TRP A 170 -6.08 15.85 8.94
C TRP A 170 -6.22 17.22 8.26
N GLY A 171 -7.23 17.37 7.44
CA GLY A 171 -7.56 18.60 6.76
C GLY A 171 -9.01 18.62 6.34
N THR A 172 -9.45 19.76 5.86
CA THR A 172 -10.80 19.97 5.34
C THR A 172 -10.75 20.35 3.87
N THR A 173 -11.73 19.93 3.11
CA THR A 173 -11.98 20.44 1.78
C THR A 173 -13.00 21.58 1.88
N GLY A 174 -12.67 22.73 1.35
CA GLY A 174 -13.55 23.89 1.35
C GLY A 174 -13.73 24.45 -0.05
N MET A 175 -14.84 25.17 -0.25
CA MET A 175 -15.10 25.89 -1.49
C MET A 175 -14.62 27.34 -1.34
N VAL A 176 -13.89 27.82 -2.34
CA VAL A 176 -13.49 29.22 -2.44
C VAL A 176 -14.18 29.81 -3.67
N TYR A 177 -14.81 30.95 -3.51
CA TYR A 177 -15.44 31.66 -4.62
C TYR A 177 -14.98 33.11 -4.70
N ASN A 178 -15.02 33.68 -5.90
CA ASN A 178 -14.68 35.08 -6.12
C ASN A 178 -15.91 35.99 -5.81
N SER A 179 -15.88 36.63 -4.65
CA SER A 179 -16.99 37.53 -4.20
C SER A 179 -17.20 38.77 -5.06
N ALA A 180 -16.23 39.14 -5.90
CA ALA A 180 -16.42 40.20 -6.88
C ALA A 180 -17.35 39.76 -8.04
N LYS A 181 -17.39 38.47 -8.36
CA LYS A 181 -18.20 37.87 -9.40
C LYS A 181 -19.51 37.27 -8.90
N LEU A 182 -19.45 36.62 -7.73
CA LEU A 182 -20.60 36.00 -7.08
C LEU A 182 -20.98 36.85 -5.86
N LYS A 183 -22.15 37.45 -5.85
CA LYS A 183 -22.61 38.31 -4.74
C LYS A 183 -23.14 37.52 -3.55
N THR A 184 -23.51 36.26 -3.78
CA THR A 184 -23.99 35.34 -2.75
C THR A 184 -23.14 34.07 -2.79
N ALA A 185 -22.83 33.51 -1.62
CA ALA A 185 -22.18 32.22 -1.53
C ALA A 185 -23.07 31.15 -2.18
N PRO A 186 -22.52 30.23 -2.94
CA PRO A 186 -23.25 29.13 -3.53
C PRO A 186 -23.82 28.17 -2.48
#